data_0424da32f51293d483766a5ac3391656
#
_entry.id   0424da32f51293d483766a5ac3391656
#
_cell.length_a   1.000
_cell.length_b   1.000
_cell.length_c   1.000
_cell.angle_alpha   90.00
_cell.angle_beta   90.00
_cell.angle_gamma   90.00
#
_symmetry.space_group_name_H-M   'P 1'
#
loop_
_entity.id
_entity.type
_entity.pdbx_description
1 polymer ?
#
loop_
_entity_poly.entity_id
_entity_poly.type
_entity_poly.pdbx_seq_one_letter_code
_entity_poly.pdbx_strand_id
1 'polypeptide(L)'
;MDEYPVALVRIEKYLALTEKALGKVSIIGDSESENYSKAQDILEMVGAYLSDSKYLLSEERGDDAFAAINYAHGWLDCGVRLGYLDGKGDWQLFTLSS
;
A
#
# COMPACT_ATOMS: atom_id res chain seq x y z
N MET A 1 0.48 5.98 -30.59
CA MET A 1 -0.02 4.99 -29.69
C MET A 1 -0.97 5.59 -28.69
N ASP A 2 -1.98 4.90 -28.48
CA ASP A 2 -3.01 5.44 -27.63
C ASP A 2 -2.91 4.88 -26.26
N GLU A 3 -2.51 5.72 -25.36
CA GLU A 3 -2.55 5.38 -23.98
C GLU A 3 -3.76 6.02 -23.36
N TYR A 4 -4.49 5.23 -22.67
CA TYR A 4 -5.67 5.72 -21.99
C TYR A 4 -5.26 6.12 -20.58
N PRO A 5 -5.39 7.38 -20.23
CA PRO A 5 -5.05 7.79 -18.86
C PRO A 5 -5.98 7.10 -17.88
N VAL A 6 -5.45 6.80 -16.71
CA VAL A 6 -6.26 6.21 -15.65
C VAL A 6 -7.23 7.26 -15.14
N ALA A 7 -8.51 6.91 -15.08
CA ALA A 7 -9.53 7.85 -14.64
C ALA A 7 -9.30 8.27 -13.19
N LEU A 8 -9.52 9.55 -12.91
CA LEU A 8 -9.33 10.09 -11.57
C LEU A 8 -10.14 9.33 -10.52
N VAL A 9 -11.37 8.95 -10.83
CA VAL A 9 -12.20 8.21 -9.88
C VAL A 9 -11.57 6.87 -9.53
N ARG A 10 -10.88 6.24 -10.47
CA ARG A 10 -10.21 4.97 -10.22
C ARG A 10 -8.97 5.18 -9.35
N ILE A 11 -8.23 6.23 -9.61
CA ILE A 11 -7.05 6.57 -8.79
C ILE A 11 -7.47 6.81 -7.35
N GLU A 12 -8.52 7.59 -7.17
CA GLU A 12 -9.02 7.90 -5.82
C GLU A 12 -9.52 6.66 -5.10
N LYS A 13 -10.17 5.75 -5.85
CA LYS A 13 -10.63 4.49 -5.28
C LYS A 13 -9.47 3.65 -4.75
N TYR A 14 -8.42 3.50 -5.54
CA TYR A 14 -7.28 2.69 -5.13
C TYR A 14 -6.47 3.36 -4.04
N LEU A 15 -6.38 4.68 -4.05
CA LEU A 15 -5.75 5.41 -2.95
C LEU A 15 -6.49 5.14 -1.65
N ALA A 16 -7.82 5.25 -1.66
CA ALA A 16 -8.62 5.00 -0.48
C ALA A 16 -8.49 3.57 0.01
N LEU A 17 -8.46 2.60 -0.92
CA LEU A 17 -8.28 1.20 -0.55
C LEU A 17 -6.93 0.95 0.13
N THR A 18 -5.86 1.53 -0.42
CA THR A 18 -4.54 1.35 0.15
C THR A 18 -4.40 2.05 1.50
N GLU A 19 -4.99 3.22 1.64
CA GLU A 19 -5.01 3.91 2.93
C GLU A 19 -5.79 3.11 3.97
N LYS A 20 -6.91 2.52 3.57
CA LYS A 20 -7.69 1.68 4.46
C LYS A 20 -6.89 0.45 4.88
N ALA A 21 -6.21 -0.17 3.92
CA ALA A 21 -5.36 -1.35 4.19
C ALA A 21 -4.23 -0.99 5.16
N LEU A 22 -3.58 0.16 4.96
CA LEU A 22 -2.52 0.61 5.84
C LEU A 22 -3.05 0.80 7.27
N GLY A 23 -4.23 1.37 7.40
CA GLY A 23 -4.83 1.59 8.72
C GLY A 23 -5.29 0.31 9.40
N LYS A 24 -5.45 -0.78 8.65
CA LYS A 24 -5.96 -2.03 9.19
C LYS A 24 -4.87 -2.97 9.70
N VAL A 25 -3.69 -2.94 9.08
CA VAL A 25 -2.64 -3.88 9.46
C VAL A 25 -2.06 -3.56 10.81
N SER A 26 -1.55 -4.60 11.48
CA SER A 26 -0.72 -4.43 12.65
C SER A 26 0.54 -5.26 12.50
N ILE A 27 1.58 -4.88 13.22
CA ILE A 27 2.86 -5.59 13.15
C ILE A 27 2.74 -6.90 13.95
N ILE A 28 3.24 -7.98 13.36
CA ILE A 28 3.32 -9.28 14.04
C ILE A 28 4.64 -9.31 14.81
N GLY A 29 4.57 -9.52 16.12
CA GLY A 29 5.73 -9.56 16.97
C GLY A 29 5.84 -8.33 17.85
N ASP A 30 6.67 -8.44 18.89
CA ASP A 30 6.85 -7.34 19.81
C ASP A 30 7.99 -6.42 19.36
N SER A 31 8.13 -5.29 20.04
CA SER A 31 9.04 -4.22 19.65
C SER A 31 10.52 -4.61 19.71
N GLU A 32 10.84 -5.74 20.32
CA GLU A 32 12.23 -6.18 20.40
C GLU A 32 12.58 -7.28 19.42
N SER A 33 11.60 -7.73 18.64
CA SER A 33 11.84 -8.80 17.69
C SER A 33 12.47 -8.22 16.41
N GLU A 34 13.26 -9.07 15.74
CA GLU A 34 13.80 -8.70 14.43
C GLU A 34 12.70 -8.45 13.42
N ASN A 35 11.60 -9.19 13.56
CA ASN A 35 10.43 -9.03 12.71
C ASN A 35 9.85 -7.62 12.82
N TYR A 36 9.91 -7.03 13.99
CA TYR A 36 9.33 -5.71 14.24
C TYR A 36 10.01 -4.63 13.38
N SER A 37 11.33 -4.62 13.34
CA SER A 37 12.04 -3.60 12.59
C SER A 37 11.81 -3.75 11.09
N LYS A 38 11.70 -4.98 10.59
CA LYS A 38 11.39 -5.21 9.18
C LYS A 38 9.98 -4.79 8.84
N ALA A 39 9.03 -5.05 9.74
CA ALA A 39 7.66 -4.61 9.56
C ALA A 39 7.57 -3.08 9.54
N GLN A 40 8.33 -2.41 10.40
CA GLN A 40 8.37 -0.95 10.40
C GLN A 40 8.92 -0.41 9.08
N ASP A 41 9.97 -1.03 8.55
CA ASP A 41 10.52 -0.64 7.25
C ASP A 41 9.46 -0.72 6.16
N ILE A 42 8.71 -1.80 6.14
CA ILE A 42 7.63 -1.98 5.16
C ILE A 42 6.62 -0.85 5.29
N LEU A 43 6.18 -0.56 6.51
CA LEU A 43 5.19 0.49 6.73
C LEU A 43 5.71 1.88 6.33
N GLU A 44 6.99 2.14 6.56
CA GLU A 44 7.61 3.40 6.15
C GLU A 44 7.62 3.54 4.63
N MET A 45 7.93 2.45 3.92
CA MET A 45 7.92 2.49 2.46
C MET A 45 6.52 2.72 1.92
N VAL A 46 5.53 2.08 2.53
CA VAL A 46 4.14 2.28 2.13
C VAL A 46 3.75 3.74 2.31
N GLY A 47 4.07 4.31 3.47
CA GLY A 47 3.76 5.71 3.76
C GLY A 47 4.43 6.66 2.79
N ALA A 48 5.69 6.39 2.43
CA ALA A 48 6.43 7.23 1.49
C ALA A 48 5.78 7.20 0.11
N TYR A 49 5.42 6.02 -0.39
CA TYR A 49 4.79 5.92 -1.70
C TYR A 49 3.39 6.53 -1.72
N LEU A 50 2.64 6.42 -0.62
CA LEU A 50 1.34 7.09 -0.53
C LEU A 50 1.50 8.60 -0.52
N SER A 51 2.49 9.12 0.20
CA SER A 51 2.78 10.55 0.21
C SER A 51 3.15 11.02 -1.20
N ASP A 52 4.01 10.27 -1.88
CA ASP A 52 4.40 10.58 -3.25
C ASP A 52 3.19 10.58 -4.18
N SER A 53 2.29 9.63 -4.01
CA SER A 53 1.11 9.54 -4.87
C SER A 53 0.23 10.77 -4.73
N LYS A 54 0.07 11.28 -3.51
CA LYS A 54 -0.74 12.47 -3.28
C LYS A 54 -0.10 13.70 -3.91
N TYR A 55 1.22 13.81 -3.81
CA TYR A 55 1.94 14.89 -4.45
C TYR A 55 1.80 14.82 -5.98
N LEU A 56 2.00 13.62 -6.54
CA LEU A 56 1.89 13.44 -7.99
C LEU A 56 0.48 13.77 -8.48
N LEU A 57 -0.53 13.41 -7.71
CA LEU A 57 -1.90 13.71 -8.07
C LEU A 57 -2.15 15.23 -8.06
N SER A 58 -1.57 15.95 -7.08
CA SER A 58 -1.69 17.40 -7.02
C SER A 58 -1.00 18.10 -8.20
N GLU A 59 -0.01 17.43 -8.81
CA GLU A 59 0.70 17.93 -9.98
C GLU A 59 0.06 17.44 -11.29
N GLU A 60 -1.14 16.91 -11.22
CA GLU A 60 -1.88 16.39 -12.36
C GLU A 60 -1.15 15.26 -13.09
N ARG A 61 -0.36 14.49 -12.35
CA ARG A 61 0.37 13.33 -12.85
C ARG A 61 -0.32 12.06 -12.39
N GLY A 62 -1.56 11.87 -12.87
CA GLY A 62 -2.43 10.79 -12.39
C GLY A 62 -1.87 9.40 -12.64
N ASP A 63 -1.26 9.16 -13.81
CA ASP A 63 -0.72 7.83 -14.11
C ASP A 63 0.44 7.49 -13.18
N ASP A 64 1.30 8.45 -12.90
CA ASP A 64 2.41 8.25 -11.97
C ASP A 64 1.89 8.04 -10.55
N ALA A 65 0.87 8.80 -10.18
CA ALA A 65 0.24 8.63 -8.86
C ALA A 65 -0.35 7.22 -8.71
N PHE A 66 -1.01 6.73 -9.76
CA PHE A 66 -1.60 5.41 -9.75
C PHE A 66 -0.53 4.32 -9.58
N ALA A 67 0.59 4.48 -10.30
CA ALA A 67 1.71 3.55 -10.17
C ALA A 67 2.26 3.53 -8.73
N ALA A 68 2.40 4.70 -8.12
CA ALA A 68 2.89 4.79 -6.74
C ALA A 68 1.93 4.12 -5.76
N ILE A 69 0.62 4.30 -5.95
CA ILE A 69 -0.39 3.67 -5.10
C ILE A 69 -0.29 2.15 -5.19
N ASN A 70 -0.19 1.62 -6.40
CA ASN A 70 -0.10 0.18 -6.61
C ASN A 70 1.18 -0.39 -6.01
N TYR A 71 2.27 0.36 -6.10
CA TYR A 71 3.53 -0.05 -5.52
C TYR A 71 3.43 -0.09 -3.99
N ALA A 72 2.79 0.91 -3.40
CA ALA A 72 2.54 0.94 -1.96
C ALA A 72 1.72 -0.27 -1.52
N HIS A 73 0.65 -0.58 -2.25
CA HIS A 73 -0.20 -1.72 -1.91
C HIS A 73 0.57 -3.04 -2.03
N GLY A 74 1.46 -3.15 -3.03
CA GLY A 74 2.32 -4.31 -3.18
C GLY A 74 3.23 -4.54 -1.97
N TRP A 75 3.77 -3.47 -1.39
CA TRP A 75 4.55 -3.59 -0.17
C TRP A 75 3.70 -4.13 0.98
N LEU A 76 2.46 -3.64 1.12
CA LEU A 76 1.54 -4.14 2.15
C LEU A 76 1.23 -5.61 1.94
N ASP A 77 0.87 -6.00 0.71
CA ASP A 77 0.58 -7.39 0.39
C ASP A 77 1.76 -8.29 0.72
N CYS A 78 2.95 -7.86 0.36
CA CYS A 78 4.16 -8.62 0.64
C CYS A 78 4.36 -8.78 2.14
N GLY A 79 4.16 -7.71 2.89
CA GLY A 79 4.30 -7.74 4.35
C GLY A 79 3.32 -8.71 5.00
N VAL A 80 2.08 -8.71 4.52
CA VAL A 80 1.07 -9.63 5.04
C VAL A 80 1.41 -11.07 4.64
N ARG A 81 1.78 -11.28 3.38
CA ARG A 81 2.07 -12.62 2.89
C ARG A 81 3.27 -13.25 3.57
N LEU A 82 4.29 -12.46 3.87
CA LEU A 82 5.50 -12.99 4.50
C LEU A 82 5.41 -13.08 6.03
N GLY A 83 4.29 -12.65 6.59
CA GLY A 83 4.07 -12.79 8.03
C GLY A 83 4.66 -11.68 8.87
N TYR A 84 5.03 -10.55 8.28
CA TYR A 84 5.47 -9.39 9.04
C TYR A 84 4.30 -8.57 9.55
N LEU A 85 3.19 -8.56 8.80
CA LEU A 85 2.01 -7.78 9.10
C LEU A 85 0.79 -8.69 9.19
N ASP A 86 -0.12 -8.35 10.09
CA ASP A 86 -1.39 -9.04 10.23
C ASP A 86 -2.45 -8.28 9.44
N GLY A 87 -2.96 -8.87 8.39
CA GLY A 87 -4.00 -8.28 7.54
C GLY A 87 -5.41 -8.54 8.05
N LYS A 88 -5.56 -9.18 9.20
CA LYS A 88 -6.86 -9.43 9.86
C LYS A 88 -7.79 -10.32 9.03
N GLY A 89 -7.23 -11.11 8.12
CA GLY A 89 -8.03 -12.00 7.28
C GLY A 89 -8.85 -11.29 6.22
N ASP A 90 -8.51 -10.04 5.92
CA ASP A 90 -9.29 -9.23 4.97
C ASP A 90 -8.81 -9.48 3.53
N TRP A 91 -9.44 -10.46 2.89
CA TRP A 91 -9.09 -10.84 1.53
C TRP A 91 -9.45 -9.78 0.49
N GLN A 92 -10.29 -8.80 0.86
CA GLN A 92 -10.64 -7.71 -0.05
C GLN A 92 -9.54 -6.66 -0.11
N LEU A 93 -8.78 -6.52 0.95
CA LEU A 93 -7.70 -5.54 1.02
C LEU A 93 -6.34 -6.15 0.71
N PHE A 94 -6.17 -7.44 0.93
CA PHE A 94 -4.87 -8.11 0.80
C PHE A 94 -4.97 -9.38 -0.01
N THR A 95 -3.88 -9.67 -0.71
CA THR A 95 -3.75 -10.95 -1.40
C THR A 95 -3.30 -11.98 -0.37
N LEU A 96 -4.22 -12.82 0.07
CA LEU A 96 -3.94 -13.82 1.09
C LEU A 96 -3.58 -15.14 0.44
N SER A 97 -2.67 -15.85 1.09
CA SER A 97 -2.40 -17.24 0.69
C SER A 97 -3.59 -18.09 1.08
N SER A 98 -4.00 -18.89 0.18
CA SER A 98 -5.02 -19.87 0.50
C SER A 98 -4.38 -21.11 1.10
#